data_f71df361c49703d738173bc33914489a
#
_entry.id   f71df361c49703d738173bc33914489a
#
_cell.length_a   1.000
_cell.length_b   1.000
_cell.length_c   1.000
_cell.angle_alpha   90.00
_cell.angle_beta   90.00
_cell.angle_gamma   90.00
#
_symmetry.space_group_name_H-M   'P 1'
#
loop_
_entity.id
_entity.type
_entity.pdbx_description
1 polymer ?
#
loop_
_entity_poly.entity_id
_entity_poly.type
_entity_poly.pdbx_seq_one_letter_code
_entity_poly.pdbx_strand_id
1 'polypeptide(L)' 'MAVKLTDVAKKAGVSPTTVSRVINNYGSLSQKTIDKVNQAMKE' A
#
# COMPACT_ATOMS: atom_id res chain seq x y z
N MET A 1 -5.72 16.54 -1.44
CA MET A 1 -6.10 15.58 -2.49
C MET A 1 -6.03 14.17 -1.97
N ALA A 2 -7.11 13.47 -2.11
CA ALA A 2 -7.17 12.11 -1.62
C ALA A 2 -6.62 11.15 -2.65
N VAL A 3 -5.58 10.42 -2.30
CA VAL A 3 -5.10 9.32 -3.10
C VAL A 3 -5.98 8.12 -2.76
N LYS A 4 -6.62 7.55 -3.76
CA LYS A 4 -7.49 6.41 -3.53
C LYS A 4 -6.66 5.16 -3.25
N LEU A 5 -7.12 4.36 -2.31
CA LEU A 5 -6.47 3.09 -1.99
C LEU A 5 -6.32 2.21 -3.22
N THR A 6 -7.34 2.21 -4.09
CA THR A 6 -7.29 1.41 -5.31
C THR A 6 -6.18 1.87 -6.24
N ASP A 7 -5.95 3.18 -6.34
CA ASP A 7 -4.88 3.70 -7.18
C ASP A 7 -3.51 3.31 -6.64
N VAL A 8 -3.32 3.42 -5.35
CA VAL A 8 -2.07 3.01 -4.71
C VAL A 8 -1.85 1.52 -4.90
N ALA A 9 -2.90 0.73 -4.73
CA ALA A 9 -2.82 -0.71 -4.90
C ALA A 9 -2.39 -1.10 -6.31
N LYS A 10 -2.94 -0.42 -7.31
CA LYS A 10 -2.55 -0.67 -8.70
C LYS A 10 -1.08 -0.35 -8.93
N LYS A 11 -0.63 0.78 -8.44
CA LYS A 11 0.77 1.17 -8.59
C LYS A 11 1.71 0.22 -7.87
N ALA A 12 1.32 -0.21 -6.69
CA ALA A 12 2.13 -1.13 -5.90
C ALA A 12 2.05 -2.57 -6.37
N GLY A 13 1.04 -2.90 -7.18
CA GLY A 13 0.82 -4.27 -7.63
C GLY A 13 0.26 -5.17 -6.55
N VAL A 14 -0.52 -4.61 -5.64
CA VAL A 14 -1.14 -5.34 -4.54
C VAL A 14 -2.64 -5.03 -4.47
N SER A 15 -3.36 -5.74 -3.60
CA SER A 15 -4.79 -5.48 -3.44
C SER A 15 -5.01 -4.25 -2.55
N PRO A 16 -6.16 -3.56 -2.70
CA PRO A 16 -6.49 -2.44 -1.82
C PRO A 16 -6.49 -2.82 -0.34
N THR A 17 -6.88 -4.03 -0.02
CA THR A 17 -6.84 -4.52 1.35
C THR A 17 -5.41 -4.50 1.90
N THR A 18 -4.45 -4.90 1.07
CA THR A 18 -3.05 -4.88 1.46
C THR A 18 -2.57 -3.47 1.74
N VAL A 19 -2.97 -2.51 0.90
CA VAL A 19 -2.62 -1.11 1.11
C VAL A 19 -3.17 -0.62 2.46
N SER A 20 -4.43 -0.94 2.74
CA SER A 20 -5.06 -0.56 3.99
C SER A 20 -4.30 -1.13 5.19
N ARG A 21 -3.87 -2.37 5.09
CA ARG A 21 -3.10 -3.02 6.16
C ARG A 21 -1.76 -2.33 6.40
N VAL A 22 -1.09 -1.93 5.33
CA VAL A 22 0.17 -1.21 5.46
C VAL A 22 -0.06 0.13 6.16
N ILE A 23 -1.07 0.86 5.76
CA ILE A 23 -1.38 2.17 6.34
C ILE A 23 -1.71 2.04 7.82
N ASN A 24 -2.48 1.02 8.18
CA ASN A 24 -2.89 0.81 9.56
C ASN A 24 -1.88 0.01 10.38
N ASN A 25 -0.76 -0.31 9.78
CA ASN A 25 0.32 -1.03 10.45
C ASN A 25 -0.14 -2.36 11.03
N TYR A 26 -0.93 -3.10 10.27
CA TYR A 26 -1.37 -4.43 10.67
C TYR A 26 -0.27 -5.46 10.44
N GLY A 27 0.15 -6.00 11.49
CA GLY A 27 0.80 -7.24 11.72
C GLY A 27 1.86 -7.70 10.73
N SER A 28 1.63 -8.76 10.04
CA SER A 28 2.65 -9.61 9.47
C SER A 28 2.91 -9.37 7.99
N LEU A 29 3.01 -8.13 7.59
CA LEU A 29 3.33 -7.80 6.19
C LEU A 29 4.83 -7.89 5.98
N SER A 30 5.24 -8.39 4.80
CA SER A 30 6.63 -8.43 4.46
C SER A 30 7.16 -7.02 4.19
N GLN A 31 8.44 -6.81 4.45
CA GLN A 31 9.06 -5.52 4.22
C GLN A 31 8.95 -5.11 2.75
N LYS A 32 9.03 -6.07 1.85
CA LYS A 32 8.88 -5.79 0.42
C LYS A 32 7.51 -5.20 0.10
N THR A 33 6.48 -5.75 0.70
CA THR A 33 5.12 -5.26 0.49
C THR A 33 4.98 -3.84 1.04
N ILE A 34 5.50 -3.59 2.22
CA ILE A 34 5.48 -2.27 2.85
C ILE A 34 6.21 -1.26 1.97
N ASP A 35 7.38 -1.62 1.48
CA ASP A 35 8.17 -0.75 0.62
C ASP A 35 7.44 -0.43 -0.67
N LYS A 36 6.81 -1.42 -1.29
CA LYS A 36 6.06 -1.22 -2.53
C LYS A 36 4.92 -0.23 -2.33
N VAL A 37 4.17 -0.39 -1.24
CA VAL A 37 3.04 0.50 -0.97
C VAL A 37 3.55 1.90 -0.66
N ASN A 38 4.58 2.02 0.16
CA ASN A 38 5.15 3.32 0.50
C ASN A 38 5.66 4.04 -0.75
N GLN A 39 6.30 3.32 -1.64
CA GLN A 39 6.80 3.90 -2.87
C GLN A 39 5.66 4.35 -3.79
N ALA A 40 4.61 3.57 -3.86
CA ALA A 40 3.43 3.94 -4.65
C ALA A 40 2.76 5.20 -4.09
N MET A 41 2.71 5.32 -2.77
CA MET A 41 2.13 6.51 -2.13
C MET A 41 3.00 7.75 -2.32
N LYS A 42 4.28 7.55 -2.43
CA LYS A 42 5.23 8.66 -2.60
C LYS A 42 5.12 9.30 -3.97
N GLU A 43 4.70 8.54 -4.95
CA GLU A 43 4.49 9.08 -6.28
C GLU A 43 3.13 9.74 -6.39
#